data_6974b76045bd7769290b7299e26ebf77
#
_entry.id   6974b76045bd7769290b7299e26ebf77
#
_cell.length_a   1.000
_cell.length_b   1.000
_cell.length_c   1.000
_cell.angle_alpha   90.00
_cell.angle_beta   90.00
_cell.angle_gamma   90.00
#
_symmetry.space_group_name_H-M   'P 1'
#
loop_
_entity.id
_entity.type
_entity.pdbx_description
1 polymer ?
#
loop_
_entity_poly.entity_id
_entity_poly.type
_entity_poly.pdbx_seq_one_letter_code
_entity_poly.pdbx_strand_id
1 'polypeptide(L)'
;MNLPLEVVFNKSAAKSLEALDAPTRKRIKDKLEAVAADPLNPRNSYPLQGTNKRSARVGGYRILLLIQEPNRLAVDIIEPRGQVYRRI
;
A
#
# COMPACT_ATOMS: atom_id res chain seq x y z
N MET A 1 7.84 15.91 8.06
CA MET A 1 7.40 14.49 8.08
C MET A 1 8.37 13.67 8.90
N ASN A 2 7.86 12.96 9.90
CA ASN A 2 8.70 12.10 10.74
C ASN A 2 8.77 10.70 10.15
N LEU A 3 9.98 10.23 9.88
CA LEU A 3 10.19 8.91 9.30
C LEU A 3 10.86 7.96 10.29
N PRO A 4 10.56 6.67 10.21
CA PRO A 4 9.60 6.07 9.29
C PRO A 4 8.15 6.40 9.69
N LEU A 5 7.26 6.35 8.71
CA LEU A 5 5.84 6.53 8.97
C LEU A 5 5.31 5.32 9.73
N GLU A 6 4.28 5.53 10.53
CA GLU A 6 3.56 4.45 11.20
C GLU A 6 2.56 3.83 10.21
N VAL A 7 2.70 2.54 9.93
CA VAL A 7 1.81 1.85 9.00
C VAL A 7 0.53 1.45 9.73
N VAL A 8 -0.62 1.91 9.23
CA VAL A 8 -1.92 1.53 9.78
C VAL A 8 -2.82 1.01 8.66
N PHE A 9 -3.60 -0.01 8.96
CA PHE A 9 -4.50 -0.63 8.00
C PHE A 9 -5.93 -0.29 8.36
N ASN A 10 -6.75 0.05 7.34
CA ASN A 10 -8.17 0.09 7.58
C ASN A 10 -8.70 -1.36 7.62
N LYS A 11 -9.97 -1.51 7.95
CA LYS A 11 -10.58 -2.82 8.12
C LYS A 11 -10.51 -3.68 6.85
N SER A 12 -10.81 -3.07 5.72
CA SER A 12 -10.80 -3.75 4.43
C SER A 12 -9.40 -4.24 4.06
N ALA A 13 -8.39 -3.37 4.22
CA ALA A 13 -7.01 -3.73 3.91
C ALA A 13 -6.49 -4.83 4.83
N ALA A 14 -6.83 -4.76 6.12
CA ALA A 14 -6.42 -5.78 7.08
C ALA A 14 -7.01 -7.15 6.71
N LYS A 15 -8.28 -7.19 6.34
CA LYS A 15 -8.92 -8.44 5.91
C LYS A 15 -8.30 -8.99 4.64
N SER A 16 -8.02 -8.14 3.68
CA SER A 16 -7.39 -8.56 2.43
C SER A 16 -6.02 -9.16 2.71
N LEU A 17 -5.24 -8.54 3.58
CA LEU A 17 -3.91 -9.02 3.92
C LEU A 17 -3.97 -10.39 4.60
N GLU A 18 -4.92 -10.58 5.52
CA GLU A 18 -5.06 -11.85 6.23
C GLU A 18 -5.48 -12.99 5.31
N ALA A 19 -6.19 -12.69 4.23
CA ALA A 19 -6.64 -13.71 3.28
C ALA A 19 -5.52 -14.21 2.35
N LEU A 20 -4.37 -13.55 2.35
CA LEU A 20 -3.25 -13.92 1.48
C LEU A 20 -2.40 -15.00 2.12
N ASP A 21 -1.69 -15.75 1.26
CA ASP A 21 -0.71 -16.73 1.73
C ASP A 21 0.45 -16.03 2.43
N ALA A 22 1.15 -16.76 3.30
CA ALA A 22 2.20 -16.18 4.13
C ALA A 22 3.33 -15.52 3.34
N PRO A 23 3.87 -16.12 2.26
CA PRO A 23 4.91 -15.46 1.47
C PRO A 23 4.45 -14.13 0.85
N THR A 24 3.24 -14.07 0.32
CA THR A 24 2.69 -12.85 -0.29
C THR A 24 2.49 -11.78 0.79
N ARG A 25 1.94 -12.17 1.93
CA ARG A 25 1.75 -11.28 3.07
C ARG A 25 3.06 -10.64 3.50
N LYS A 26 4.12 -11.45 3.59
CA LYS A 26 5.44 -10.95 3.98
C LYS A 26 5.98 -9.95 2.96
N ARG A 27 5.84 -10.23 1.67
CA ARG A 27 6.29 -9.34 0.61
C ARG A 27 5.58 -8.00 0.66
N ILE A 28 4.28 -8.02 0.94
CA ILE A 28 3.49 -6.79 1.07
C ILE A 28 3.95 -6.00 2.28
N LYS A 29 4.15 -6.66 3.42
CA LYS A 29 4.63 -5.99 4.62
C LYS A 29 6.01 -5.38 4.42
N ASP A 30 6.92 -6.10 3.76
CA ASP A 30 8.25 -5.58 3.45
C ASP A 30 8.16 -4.33 2.56
N LYS A 31 7.27 -4.36 1.57
CA LYS A 31 7.06 -3.20 0.70
C LYS A 31 6.52 -2.01 1.49
N LEU A 32 5.58 -2.24 2.38
CA LEU A 32 5.01 -1.18 3.21
C LEU A 32 6.06 -0.57 4.14
N GLU A 33 6.98 -1.37 4.65
CA GLU A 33 8.09 -0.85 5.45
C GLU A 33 9.01 0.03 4.62
N ALA A 34 9.28 -0.36 3.37
CA ALA A 34 10.09 0.44 2.47
C ALA A 34 9.42 1.78 2.17
N VAL A 35 8.11 1.75 1.91
CA VAL A 35 7.35 2.98 1.68
C VAL A 35 7.35 3.85 2.93
N ALA A 36 7.16 3.25 4.11
CA ALA A 36 7.14 4.00 5.36
C ALA A 36 8.47 4.70 5.62
N ALA A 37 9.58 4.07 5.24
CA ALA A 37 10.91 4.64 5.44
C ALA A 37 11.22 5.76 4.44
N ASP A 38 10.66 5.69 3.24
CA ASP A 38 10.94 6.66 2.17
C ASP A 38 9.70 6.78 1.26
N PRO A 39 8.65 7.46 1.75
CA PRO A 39 7.34 7.44 1.09
C PRO A 39 7.28 8.18 -0.24
N LEU A 40 8.17 9.13 -0.49
CA LEU A 40 8.15 9.90 -1.72
C LEU A 40 9.07 9.34 -2.80
N ASN A 41 9.79 8.26 -2.50
CA ASN A 41 10.65 7.60 -3.47
C ASN A 41 9.79 6.92 -4.54
N PRO A 42 9.97 7.26 -5.85
CA PRO A 42 9.14 6.68 -6.90
C PRO A 42 9.33 5.18 -7.10
N ARG A 43 10.40 4.60 -6.56
CA ARG A 43 10.59 3.15 -6.58
C ARG A 43 9.68 2.45 -5.58
N ASN A 44 9.26 3.16 -4.53
CA ASN A 44 8.44 2.58 -3.47
C ASN A 44 6.96 2.78 -3.74
N SER A 45 6.56 3.97 -4.18
CA SER A 45 5.18 4.28 -4.50
C SER A 45 5.13 5.47 -5.45
N TYR A 46 4.00 5.67 -6.11
CA TYR A 46 3.80 6.80 -7.00
C TYR A 46 2.43 7.44 -6.76
N PRO A 47 2.30 8.76 -6.95
CA PRO A 47 1.03 9.44 -6.72
C PRO A 47 0.01 9.10 -7.81
N LEU A 48 -1.24 9.04 -7.41
CA LEU A 48 -2.35 8.89 -8.34
C LEU A 48 -2.92 10.26 -8.66
N GLN A 49 -3.02 10.56 -9.95
CA GLN A 49 -3.52 11.86 -10.41
C GLN A 49 -4.94 12.12 -9.93
N GLY A 50 -5.18 13.36 -9.51
CA GLY A 50 -6.51 13.79 -9.08
C GLY A 50 -6.91 13.32 -7.70
N THR A 51 -5.99 12.69 -6.97
CA THR A 51 -6.26 12.20 -5.61
C THR A 51 -5.08 12.53 -4.70
N ASN A 52 -5.29 12.35 -3.40
CA ASN A 52 -4.22 12.42 -2.41
C ASN A 52 -3.64 11.02 -2.11
N LYS A 53 -3.99 10.03 -2.92
CA LYS A 53 -3.54 8.66 -2.72
C LYS A 53 -2.30 8.34 -3.52
N ARG A 54 -1.59 7.30 -3.08
CA ARG A 54 -0.43 6.77 -3.77
C ARG A 54 -0.65 5.29 -4.01
N SER A 55 0.06 4.74 -4.98
CA SER A 55 -0.04 3.33 -5.32
C SER A 55 1.33 2.67 -5.19
N ALA A 56 1.35 1.46 -4.66
CA ALA A 56 2.54 0.62 -4.61
C ALA A 56 2.21 -0.74 -5.22
N ARG A 57 3.21 -1.34 -5.86
CA ARG A 57 3.06 -2.65 -6.49
C ARG A 57 3.86 -3.70 -5.76
N VAL A 58 3.25 -4.87 -5.56
CA VAL A 58 3.94 -6.04 -5.02
C VAL A 58 3.48 -7.25 -5.82
N GLY A 59 4.32 -7.75 -6.71
CA GLY A 59 3.95 -8.89 -7.57
C GLY A 59 2.67 -8.59 -8.34
N GLY A 60 1.66 -9.45 -8.17
CA GLY A 60 0.36 -9.29 -8.81
C GLY A 60 -0.61 -8.42 -8.03
N TYR A 61 -0.16 -7.70 -7.01
CA TYR A 61 -1.03 -6.90 -6.15
C TYR A 61 -0.76 -5.42 -6.27
N ARG A 62 -1.79 -4.62 -6.06
CA ARG A 62 -1.71 -3.18 -5.97
C ARG A 62 -2.20 -2.73 -4.60
N ILE A 63 -1.47 -1.80 -4.00
CA ILE A 63 -1.79 -1.27 -2.69
C ILE A 63 -2.05 0.22 -2.82
N LEU A 64 -3.22 0.67 -2.38
CA LEU A 64 -3.54 2.10 -2.33
C LEU A 64 -3.23 2.62 -0.94
N LEU A 65 -2.48 3.72 -0.91
CA LEU A 65 -1.90 4.29 0.29
C LEU A 65 -2.27 5.76 0.42
N LEU A 66 -2.25 6.25 1.65
CA LEU A 66 -2.48 7.64 1.95
C LEU A 66 -1.50 8.07 3.04
N ILE A 67 -0.74 9.14 2.76
CA ILE A 67 0.15 9.72 3.77
C ILE A 67 -0.67 10.71 4.59
N GLN A 68 -0.71 10.49 5.90
CA GLN A 68 -1.42 11.35 6.83
C GLN A 68 -0.42 11.98 7.80
N GLU A 69 -0.43 13.30 7.84
CA GLU A 69 0.43 13.99 8.79
C GLU A 69 0.00 13.70 10.24
N PRO A 70 0.93 13.66 11.20
CA PRO A 70 2.34 13.98 11.00
C PRO A 70 3.21 12.79 10.56
N ASN A 71 2.79 11.55 10.78
CA ASN A 71 3.70 10.41 10.59
C ASN A 71 3.00 9.08 10.27
N ARG A 72 1.85 9.11 9.60
CA ARG A 72 1.06 7.91 9.38
C ARG A 72 0.98 7.54 7.90
N LEU A 73 1.15 6.25 7.62
CA LEU A 73 0.91 5.67 6.29
C LEU A 73 -0.34 4.79 6.40
N ALA A 74 -1.46 5.29 5.90
CA ALA A 74 -2.71 4.56 5.93
C ALA A 74 -2.82 3.65 4.71
N VAL A 75 -2.99 2.35 4.95
CA VAL A 75 -3.21 1.36 3.89
C VAL A 75 -4.71 1.25 3.67
N ASP A 76 -5.15 1.70 2.50
CA ASP A 76 -6.57 1.81 2.18
C ASP A 76 -7.10 0.53 1.53
N ILE A 77 -6.44 0.07 0.46
CA ILE A 77 -6.88 -1.08 -0.31
C ILE A 77 -5.67 -1.94 -0.68
N ILE A 78 -5.84 -3.26 -0.58
CA ILE A 78 -4.91 -4.24 -1.14
C ILE A 78 -5.73 -5.11 -2.08
N GLU A 79 -5.39 -5.08 -3.38
CA GLU A 79 -6.18 -5.80 -4.38
C GLU A 79 -5.30 -6.44 -5.45
N PRO A 80 -5.74 -7.56 -6.04
CA PRO A 80 -5.07 -8.14 -7.20
C PRO A 80 -5.15 -7.19 -8.39
N ARG A 81 -4.02 -6.98 -9.07
CA ARG A 81 -3.96 -6.07 -10.22
C ARG A 81 -4.87 -6.51 -11.37
N GLY A 82 -4.96 -7.82 -11.60
CA GLY A 82 -5.72 -8.36 -12.72
C GLY A 82 -7.24 -8.22 -12.59
N GLN A 83 -7.76 -8.11 -11.37
CA GLN A 83 -9.21 -8.02 -11.17
C GLN A 83 -9.81 -6.72 -11.67
N VAL A 84 -9.05 -5.66 -11.62
CA VAL A 84 -9.53 -4.35 -12.09
C VAL A 84 -9.86 -4.39 -13.57
N TYR A 85 -9.09 -5.14 -14.34
CA TYR A 85 -9.28 -5.22 -15.80
C TYR A 85 -10.38 -6.18 -16.20
N ARG A 86 -10.72 -7.14 -15.36
CA ARG A 86 -11.73 -8.15 -15.69
C ARG A 86 -13.16 -7.62 -15.60
N ARG A 87 -13.35 -6.50 -14.97
CA ARG A 87 -14.67 -5.91 -14.78
C ARG A 87 -15.08 -4.95 -15.88
N ILE A 88 -14.19 -4.73 -16.80
CA ILE A 88 -14.44 -3.80 -17.90
C ILE A 88 -15.06 -4.48 -19.12
#